data_2cb5c23dfc327f1f2afa217336dada13
#
_entry.id   2cb5c23dfc327f1f2afa217336dada13
#
_cell.length_a   1.000
_cell.length_b   1.000
_cell.length_c   1.000
_cell.angle_alpha   90.00
_cell.angle_beta   90.00
_cell.angle_gamma   90.00
#
_symmetry.space_group_name_H-M   'P 1'
#
loop_
_entity.id
_entity.type
_entity.pdbx_description
1 polymer ?
#
loop_
_entity_poly.entity_id
_entity_poly.type
_entity_poly.pdbx_seq_one_letter_code
_entity_poly.pdbx_strand_id
1 'polypeptide(L)'
;MSKIRLGINGFGRIGRLVLRATTERDDVEVVAINDPGFPDMEYMSYILKYDTVHGQFKGSVEAADKGICVNGKKIAVFNLLEPATIPWGEYNVDVVI
;
A
#
# COMPACT_ATOMS: atom_id res chain seq x y z
N MET A 1 17.27 -1.28 -14.07
CA MET A 1 16.34 -2.41 -14.00
C MET A 1 14.99 -1.95 -13.48
N SER A 2 13.93 -2.46 -14.06
CA SER A 2 12.60 -2.15 -13.56
C SER A 2 12.32 -2.95 -12.29
N LYS A 3 11.57 -2.33 -11.38
CA LYS A 3 11.16 -2.96 -10.14
C LYS A 3 9.97 -3.90 -10.38
N ILE A 4 9.88 -4.95 -9.57
CA ILE A 4 8.66 -5.74 -9.51
C ILE A 4 7.58 -4.88 -8.85
N ARG A 5 6.42 -4.76 -9.49
CA ARG A 5 5.33 -3.91 -9.03
C ARG A 5 4.30 -4.76 -8.30
N LEU A 6 4.11 -4.47 -7.03
CA LEU A 6 3.23 -5.25 -6.16
C LEU A 6 1.91 -4.54 -5.92
N GLY A 7 0.82 -5.35 -5.89
CA GLY A 7 -0.45 -4.93 -5.35
C GLY A 7 -0.70 -5.65 -4.04
N ILE A 8 -1.32 -4.97 -3.09
CA ILE A 8 -1.69 -5.58 -1.81
C ILE A 8 -3.21 -5.63 -1.72
N ASN A 9 -3.76 -6.83 -1.60
CA ASN A 9 -5.19 -7.01 -1.40
C ASN A 9 -5.43 -7.33 0.08
N GLY A 10 -5.86 -6.31 0.82
CA GLY A 10 -6.00 -6.38 2.27
C GLY A 10 -4.84 -5.71 2.99
N PHE A 11 -5.09 -4.53 3.56
CA PHE A 11 -4.05 -3.78 4.26
C PHE A 11 -4.11 -4.01 5.77
N GLY A 12 -4.18 -5.30 6.14
CA GLY A 12 -4.09 -5.71 7.53
C GLY A 12 -2.63 -5.78 7.98
N ARG A 13 -2.40 -6.57 9.01
CA ARG A 13 -1.07 -6.68 9.63
C ARG A 13 -0.01 -7.15 8.64
N ILE A 14 -0.32 -8.18 7.85
CA ILE A 14 0.62 -8.74 6.88
C ILE A 14 0.86 -7.75 5.74
N GLY A 15 -0.20 -7.12 5.20
CA GLY A 15 -0.04 -6.15 4.13
C GLY A 15 0.82 -4.97 4.53
N ARG A 16 0.63 -4.46 5.76
CA ARG A 16 1.45 -3.37 6.28
C ARG A 16 2.92 -3.79 6.46
N LEU A 17 3.15 -5.01 6.90
CA LEU A 17 4.51 -5.54 7.03
C LEU A 17 5.20 -5.63 5.67
N VAL A 18 4.48 -6.12 4.66
CA VAL A 18 5.00 -6.21 3.30
C VAL A 18 5.38 -4.82 2.77
N LEU A 19 4.50 -3.84 2.94
CA LEU A 19 4.79 -2.48 2.48
C LEU A 19 6.05 -1.93 3.17
N ARG A 20 6.17 -2.10 4.47
CA ARG A 20 7.36 -1.64 5.21
C ARG A 20 8.63 -2.31 4.71
N ALA A 21 8.56 -3.62 4.46
CA ALA A 21 9.73 -4.35 3.96
C ALA A 21 10.16 -3.88 2.58
N THR A 22 9.21 -3.57 1.70
CA THR A 22 9.54 -3.13 0.34
C THR A 22 10.17 -1.75 0.29
N THR A 23 9.94 -0.90 1.28
CA THR A 23 10.56 0.43 1.29
C THR A 23 12.08 0.38 1.47
N GLU A 24 12.59 -0.73 1.98
CA GLU A 24 14.02 -0.94 2.17
C GLU A 24 14.67 -1.71 1.02
N ARG A 25 13.91 -2.00 -0.04
CA ARG A 25 14.40 -2.77 -1.19
C ARG A 25 14.38 -1.91 -2.44
N ASP A 26 15.34 -2.19 -3.34
CA ASP A 26 15.43 -1.49 -4.61
C ASP A 26 14.83 -2.27 -5.79
N ASP A 27 14.43 -3.51 -5.56
CA ASP A 27 13.97 -4.41 -6.62
C ASP A 27 12.44 -4.62 -6.63
N VAL A 28 11.73 -4.11 -5.65
CA VAL A 28 10.26 -4.21 -5.57
C VAL A 28 9.67 -2.88 -5.12
N GLU A 29 8.43 -2.62 -5.52
CA GLU A 29 7.68 -1.46 -5.04
C GLU A 29 6.20 -1.80 -4.96
N VAL A 30 5.51 -1.24 -3.96
CA VAL A 30 4.05 -1.35 -3.86
C VAL A 30 3.45 -0.18 -4.62
N VAL A 31 2.54 -0.46 -5.55
CA VAL A 31 1.94 0.58 -6.39
C VAL A 31 0.44 0.74 -6.18
N ALA A 32 -0.22 -0.26 -5.61
CA ALA A 32 -1.65 -0.22 -5.36
C ALA A 32 -2.03 -1.08 -4.17
N ILE A 33 -3.03 -0.64 -3.43
CA ILE A 33 -3.59 -1.34 -2.27
C ILE A 33 -5.10 -1.37 -2.43
N ASN A 34 -5.72 -2.51 -2.14
CA ASN A 34 -7.16 -2.60 -2.03
C ASN A 34 -7.55 -3.06 -0.63
N ASP A 35 -8.38 -2.30 0.07
CA ASP A 35 -8.95 -2.74 1.34
C ASP A 35 -10.29 -2.07 1.58
N PRO A 36 -11.40 -2.80 1.49
CA PRO A 36 -12.73 -2.22 1.73
C PRO A 36 -12.99 -1.88 3.20
N GLY A 37 -12.13 -2.33 4.12
CA GLY A 37 -12.33 -2.10 5.55
C GLY A 37 -11.80 -0.76 6.06
N PHE A 38 -11.06 0.01 5.25
CA PHE A 38 -10.52 1.29 5.70
C PHE A 38 -11.48 2.43 5.36
N PRO A 39 -11.83 3.27 6.35
CA PRO A 39 -12.80 4.35 6.12
C PRO A 39 -12.23 5.51 5.29
N ASP A 40 -10.94 5.83 5.43
CA ASP A 40 -10.34 6.93 4.70
C ASP A 40 -8.82 6.79 4.62
N MET A 41 -8.21 7.68 3.81
CA MET A 41 -6.77 7.65 3.57
C MET A 41 -5.97 8.15 4.77
N GLU A 42 -6.52 9.05 5.53
CA GLU A 42 -5.85 9.54 6.73
C GLU A 42 -5.70 8.45 7.77
N TYR A 43 -6.75 7.65 7.95
CA TYR A 43 -6.72 6.54 8.88
C TYR A 43 -5.72 5.47 8.43
N MET A 44 -5.71 5.16 7.14
CA MET A 44 -4.76 4.20 6.59
C MET A 44 -3.31 4.68 6.79
N SER A 45 -3.05 5.95 6.53
CA SER A 45 -1.73 6.54 6.75
C SER A 45 -1.31 6.49 8.21
N TYR A 46 -2.25 6.77 9.11
CA TYR A 46 -2.00 6.73 10.55
C TYR A 46 -1.62 5.31 11.00
N ILE A 47 -2.37 4.31 10.57
CA ILE A 47 -2.10 2.91 10.95
C ILE A 47 -0.73 2.46 10.44
N LEU A 48 -0.37 2.81 9.22
CA LEU A 48 0.94 2.46 8.69
C LEU A 48 2.06 3.12 9.50
N LYS A 49 1.87 4.40 9.82
CA LYS A 49 2.90 5.19 10.50
C LYS A 49 3.12 4.76 11.95
N TYR A 50 2.04 4.41 12.66
CA TYR A 50 2.06 4.16 14.09
C TYR A 50 1.62 2.74 14.45
N ASP A 51 2.03 1.75 13.66
CA ASP A 51 1.71 0.35 13.94
C ASP A 51 2.32 -0.08 15.28
N THR A 52 1.48 -0.52 16.23
CA THR A 52 1.94 -0.90 17.55
C THR A 52 2.72 -2.21 17.57
N VAL A 53 2.53 -3.05 16.56
CA VAL A 53 3.22 -4.34 16.47
C VAL A 53 4.60 -4.19 15.87
N HIS A 54 4.71 -3.39 14.79
CA HIS A 54 5.94 -3.22 14.02
C HIS A 54 6.70 -1.94 14.34
N GLY A 55 6.15 -1.12 15.25
CA GLY A 55 6.76 0.15 15.62
C GLY A 55 6.46 1.27 14.64
N GLN A 56 7.00 2.45 14.93
CA GLN A 56 6.78 3.62 14.09
C GLN A 56 7.53 3.47 12.77
N PHE A 57 6.86 3.80 11.67
CA PHE A 57 7.46 3.73 10.34
C PHE A 57 8.58 4.76 10.20
N LYS A 58 9.72 4.31 9.69
CA LYS A 58 10.88 5.18 9.47
C LYS A 58 10.81 5.80 8.08
N GLY A 59 10.11 6.89 7.96
CA GLY A 59 9.93 7.57 6.69
C GLY A 59 8.71 8.45 6.74
N SER A 60 8.30 8.98 5.59
CA SER A 60 7.12 9.81 5.50
C SER A 60 5.92 9.02 5.00
N VAL A 61 4.77 9.25 5.64
CA VAL A 61 3.48 8.70 5.19
C VAL A 61 2.46 9.81 5.27
N GLU A 62 1.82 10.11 4.15
CA GLU A 62 0.81 11.18 4.07
C GLU A 62 -0.40 10.69 3.30
N ALA A 63 -1.58 11.16 3.71
CA ALA A 63 -2.79 10.90 2.95
C ALA A 63 -2.76 11.69 1.64
N ALA A 64 -3.31 11.09 0.59
CA ALA A 64 -3.40 11.72 -0.72
C ALA A 64 -4.78 11.45 -1.30
N ASP A 65 -5.12 12.12 -2.41
CA ASP A 65 -6.38 11.88 -3.08
C ASP A 65 -6.38 10.45 -3.66
N LYS A 66 -7.32 9.63 -3.18
CA LYS A 66 -7.47 8.22 -3.57
C LYS A 66 -6.20 7.40 -3.39
N GLY A 67 -5.42 7.72 -2.36
CA GLY A 67 -4.20 6.98 -2.11
C GLY A 67 -3.45 7.49 -0.90
N ILE A 68 -2.23 6.98 -0.75
CA ILE A 68 -1.29 7.45 0.27
C ILE A 68 0.05 7.69 -0.39
N CYS A 69 0.81 8.65 0.15
CA CYS A 69 2.18 8.89 -0.28
C CYS A 69 3.14 8.33 0.76
N VAL A 70 3.99 7.43 0.34
CA VAL A 70 4.99 6.81 1.20
C VAL A 70 6.36 7.16 0.64
N ASN A 71 7.16 7.87 1.42
CA ASN A 71 8.47 8.36 1.01
C ASN A 71 8.42 9.14 -0.31
N GLY A 72 7.35 9.94 -0.50
CA GLY A 72 7.18 10.76 -1.69
C GLY A 72 6.59 10.04 -2.89
N LYS A 73 6.29 8.74 -2.80
CA LYS A 73 5.68 7.98 -3.89
C LYS A 73 4.21 7.72 -3.58
N LYS A 74 3.34 8.05 -4.51
CA LYS A 74 1.92 7.81 -4.35
C LYS A 74 1.58 6.34 -4.62
N ILE A 75 0.83 5.75 -3.70
CA ILE A 75 0.27 4.41 -3.85
C ILE A 75 -1.24 4.56 -3.98
N ALA A 76 -1.81 4.03 -5.07
CA ALA A 76 -3.25 4.07 -5.27
C ALA A 76 -3.95 3.17 -4.27
N VAL A 77 -5.09 3.61 -3.74
CA VAL A 77 -5.86 2.83 -2.77
C VAL A 77 -7.29 2.67 -3.27
N PHE A 78 -7.76 1.44 -3.24
CA PHE A 78 -9.13 1.07 -3.63
C PHE A 78 -9.85 0.46 -2.45
N ASN A 79 -11.19 0.49 -2.50
CA ASN A 79 -12.03 -0.12 -1.47
C ASN A 79 -13.10 -1.02 -2.09
N LEU A 80 -12.68 -1.86 -3.02
CA LEU A 80 -13.58 -2.70 -3.81
C LEU A 80 -13.78 -4.06 -3.14
N LEU A 81 -15.03 -4.51 -3.07
CA LEU A 81 -15.38 -5.80 -2.49
C LEU A 81 -15.19 -6.95 -3.48
N GLU A 82 -15.38 -6.68 -4.79
CA GLU A 82 -15.30 -7.70 -5.82
C GLU A 82 -13.86 -7.79 -6.35
N PRO A 83 -13.15 -8.90 -6.13
CA PRO A 83 -11.76 -9.01 -6.60
C PRO A 83 -11.60 -8.79 -8.10
N ALA A 84 -12.58 -9.21 -8.90
CA ALA A 84 -12.51 -9.08 -10.35
C ALA A 84 -12.59 -7.61 -10.83
N THR A 85 -13.05 -6.69 -10.00
CA THR A 85 -13.17 -5.28 -10.38
C THR A 85 -11.96 -4.45 -10.02
N ILE A 86 -10.99 -5.01 -9.29
CA ILE A 86 -9.79 -4.27 -8.90
C ILE A 86 -8.90 -4.07 -10.12
N PRO A 87 -8.56 -2.81 -10.46
CA PRO A 87 -7.87 -2.52 -11.73
C PRO A 87 -6.35 -2.71 -11.63
N TRP A 88 -5.90 -3.88 -11.20
CA TRP A 88 -4.48 -4.16 -11.08
C TRP A 88 -3.71 -3.91 -12.37
N GLY A 89 -4.30 -4.29 -13.50
CA GLY A 89 -3.65 -4.14 -14.81
C GLY A 89 -3.42 -2.68 -15.21
N GLU A 90 -4.29 -1.78 -14.78
CA GLU A 90 -4.12 -0.35 -15.08
C GLU A 90 -2.94 0.27 -14.35
N TYR A 91 -2.49 -0.36 -13.28
CA TYR A 91 -1.35 0.10 -12.50
C TYR A 91 -0.10 -0.75 -12.75
N ASN A 92 -0.16 -1.62 -13.76
CA ASN A 92 0.97 -2.48 -14.14
C ASN A 92 1.49 -3.31 -12.97
N VAL A 93 0.56 -3.88 -12.22
CA VAL A 93 0.90 -4.75 -11.09
C VAL A 93 1.36 -6.10 -11.63
N ASP A 94 2.54 -6.53 -11.18
CA ASP A 94 3.10 -7.82 -11.58
C ASP A 94 2.63 -8.96 -10.68
N VAL A 95 2.52 -8.69 -9.38
CA VAL A 95 2.14 -9.71 -8.38
C VAL A 95 1.20 -9.06 -7.36
N VAL A 96 0.13 -9.78 -7.01
CA VAL A 96 -0.80 -9.38 -5.95
C VAL A 96 -0.59 -10.27 -4.74
N ILE A 97 -0.45 -9.64 -3.58
CA ILE A 97 -0.25 -10.35 -2.31
C ILE A 97 -1.56 -10.38 -1.52
#